data_139e947e7c3d1dcc2afb871ff7cb0916
#
_entry.id   139e947e7c3d1dcc2afb871ff7cb0916
#
_cell.length_a   1.000
_cell.length_b   1.000
_cell.length_c   1.000
_cell.angle_alpha   90.00
_cell.angle_beta   90.00
_cell.angle_gamma   90.00
#
_symmetry.space_group_name_H-M   'P 1'
#
loop_
_entity.id
_entity.type
_entity.pdbx_description
1 polymer ?
#
loop_
_entity_poly.entity_id
_entity_poly.type
_entity_poly.pdbx_seq_one_letter_code
_entity_poly.pdbx_strand_id
1 'polypeptide(L)'
;MKKLKIISFIVVIAALFLLSCSTEASLQRLLGTSDSSVVFFGCKTPAEGEVNFYFSRDVKVTSMYFDPPMETEILSQGEMIAVRFNSALPGGSLVSTDILVEDKSRNTLNVLVSFRTRNERMPELVINEIRTAYSNSNGNARVEFVELKALSAGNLGAMRLFAAYEKEEPIFEFPPAEVKKGEYIVVHTRSIEPGIVNETGTNLGESKGNDALSTARDFWMPGTLKLHDTNVIYIMDQDDNIMDGVLLLSSNYKWKDSMTSPAREMARQGMWSGSEPDDAVNTNGNTATRTINRDEHRQNSHSAADWYVTVTSGATPGKANNTNRYRP
;
A
#
# COMPACT_ATOMS: atom_id res chain seq x y z
N MET A 1 -47.81 25.86 -0.37
CA MET A 1 -46.77 26.89 -0.17
C MET A 1 -45.40 26.37 0.27
N LYS A 2 -45.27 25.31 1.11
CA LYS A 2 -43.96 24.74 1.51
C LYS A 2 -43.16 24.07 0.38
N LYS A 3 -43.85 23.34 -0.54
CA LYS A 3 -43.15 22.66 -1.67
C LYS A 3 -42.57 23.63 -2.70
N LEU A 4 -43.19 24.79 -2.92
CA LEU A 4 -42.68 25.82 -3.86
C LEU A 4 -41.42 26.49 -3.35
N LYS A 5 -41.27 26.67 -2.02
CA LYS A 5 -40.06 27.24 -1.42
C LYS A 5 -38.86 26.30 -1.46
N ILE A 6 -39.06 25.00 -1.39
CA ILE A 6 -37.99 24.00 -1.48
C ILE A 6 -37.46 23.92 -2.92
N ILE A 7 -38.30 23.92 -3.92
CA ILE A 7 -37.91 23.92 -5.33
C ILE A 7 -37.13 25.18 -5.69
N SER A 8 -37.57 26.35 -5.21
CA SER A 8 -36.87 27.63 -5.43
C SER A 8 -35.47 27.62 -4.76
N PHE A 9 -35.33 27.02 -3.60
CA PHE A 9 -34.04 26.93 -2.89
C PHE A 9 -33.05 25.96 -3.59
N ILE A 10 -33.54 24.83 -4.11
CA ILE A 10 -32.73 23.87 -4.89
C ILE A 10 -32.26 24.50 -6.21
N VAL A 11 -33.12 25.27 -6.91
CA VAL A 11 -32.74 25.96 -8.15
C VAL A 11 -31.69 27.03 -7.89
N VAL A 12 -31.76 27.76 -6.77
CA VAL A 12 -30.75 28.76 -6.41
C VAL A 12 -29.42 28.11 -6.05
N ILE A 13 -29.41 26.96 -5.36
CA ILE A 13 -28.17 26.23 -5.08
C ILE A 13 -27.56 25.66 -6.36
N ALA A 14 -28.36 25.10 -7.27
CA ALA A 14 -27.88 24.59 -8.55
C ALA A 14 -27.32 25.75 -9.43
N ALA A 15 -27.94 26.93 -9.42
CA ALA A 15 -27.43 28.10 -10.11
C ALA A 15 -26.13 28.64 -9.53
N LEU A 16 -25.92 28.53 -8.21
CA LEU A 16 -24.67 28.89 -7.55
C LEU A 16 -23.53 27.92 -7.88
N PHE A 17 -23.79 26.61 -8.03
CA PHE A 17 -22.80 25.66 -8.52
C PHE A 17 -22.43 25.85 -9.98
N LEU A 18 -23.37 26.25 -10.83
CA LEU A 18 -23.08 26.55 -12.23
C LEU A 18 -22.31 27.88 -12.40
N LEU A 19 -22.51 28.85 -11.50
CA LEU A 19 -21.73 30.08 -11.46
C LEU A 19 -20.31 29.89 -10.90
N SER A 20 -20.10 28.94 -10.01
CA SER A 20 -18.77 28.60 -9.49
C SER A 20 -17.86 28.02 -10.58
N CYS A 21 -18.38 27.13 -11.44
CA CYS A 21 -17.61 26.56 -12.56
C CYS A 21 -17.28 27.59 -13.65
N SER A 22 -18.13 28.62 -13.82
CA SER A 22 -17.91 29.70 -14.82
C SER A 22 -16.97 30.80 -14.31
N THR A 23 -16.81 30.96 -13.00
CA THR A 23 -15.92 31.98 -12.42
C THR A 23 -14.45 31.58 -12.47
N GLU A 24 -14.10 30.28 -12.34
CA GLU A 24 -12.72 29.81 -12.53
C GLU A 24 -12.25 29.99 -13.99
N ALA A 25 -13.07 29.61 -14.95
CA ALA A 25 -12.78 29.83 -16.36
C ALA A 25 -12.72 31.34 -16.73
N SER A 26 -13.52 32.20 -16.06
CA SER A 26 -13.53 33.63 -16.25
C SER A 26 -12.35 34.33 -15.58
N LEU A 27 -11.91 33.85 -14.41
CA LEU A 27 -10.72 34.35 -13.72
C LEU A 27 -9.44 33.97 -14.48
N GLN A 28 -9.37 32.77 -15.03
CA GLN A 28 -8.27 32.35 -15.90
C GLN A 28 -8.18 33.19 -17.16
N ARG A 29 -9.32 33.61 -17.78
CA ARG A 29 -9.35 34.54 -18.90
C ARG A 29 -8.97 35.97 -18.51
N LEU A 30 -9.36 36.45 -17.32
CA LEU A 30 -9.06 37.81 -16.84
C LEU A 30 -7.60 37.98 -16.42
N LEU A 31 -6.97 36.90 -15.92
CA LEU A 31 -5.57 36.90 -15.49
C LEU A 31 -4.59 36.65 -16.64
N GLY A 32 -5.10 36.55 -17.89
CA GLY A 32 -4.25 36.31 -19.06
C GLY A 32 -3.57 34.95 -19.03
N THR A 33 -3.99 34.04 -18.15
CA THR A 33 -3.63 32.62 -18.22
C THR A 33 -4.47 32.02 -19.35
N SER A 34 -4.03 32.29 -20.58
CA SER A 34 -4.58 31.68 -21.78
C SER A 34 -4.46 30.16 -21.67
N ASP A 35 -5.22 29.42 -22.50
CA ASP A 35 -5.10 27.97 -22.76
C ASP A 35 -3.66 27.50 -23.11
N SER A 36 -2.66 28.30 -22.84
CA SER A 36 -1.26 28.17 -23.24
C SER A 36 -0.32 27.65 -22.15
N SER A 37 -0.75 27.50 -20.91
CA SER A 37 0.14 26.94 -19.87
C SER A 37 0.34 25.44 -20.03
N VAL A 38 1.59 24.99 -19.89
CA VAL A 38 1.91 23.58 -19.83
C VAL A 38 1.33 22.99 -18.54
N VAL A 39 0.70 21.80 -18.64
CA VAL A 39 0.18 21.05 -17.48
C VAL A 39 0.91 19.73 -17.42
N PHE A 40 1.36 19.33 -16.23
CA PHE A 40 1.91 18.01 -15.95
C PHE A 40 0.80 17.07 -15.53
N PHE A 41 0.69 15.89 -16.17
CA PHE A 41 -0.33 14.89 -15.88
C PHE A 41 0.14 13.77 -14.96
N GLY A 42 1.45 13.65 -14.73
CA GLY A 42 2.04 12.61 -13.90
C GLY A 42 3.18 11.87 -14.59
N CYS A 43 3.67 10.84 -13.93
CA CYS A 43 4.72 9.97 -14.47
C CYS A 43 4.34 8.49 -14.34
N LYS A 44 4.95 7.64 -15.16
CA LYS A 44 4.85 6.18 -15.11
C LYS A 44 6.22 5.56 -15.30
N THR A 45 6.44 4.42 -14.67
CA THR A 45 7.65 3.60 -14.83
C THR A 45 7.29 2.34 -15.63
N PRO A 46 7.39 2.40 -16.97
CA PRO A 46 6.91 1.33 -17.86
C PRO A 46 7.77 0.06 -17.79
N ALA A 47 9.07 0.20 -17.48
CA ALA A 47 10.03 -0.89 -17.36
C ALA A 47 11.09 -0.57 -16.30
N GLU A 48 11.87 -1.58 -15.91
CA GLU A 48 13.03 -1.39 -15.05
C GLU A 48 13.99 -0.37 -15.70
N GLY A 49 14.41 0.61 -14.91
CA GLY A 49 15.31 1.66 -15.37
C GLY A 49 14.70 2.71 -16.30
N GLU A 50 13.39 2.77 -16.45
CA GLU A 50 12.72 3.76 -17.29
C GLU A 50 11.61 4.53 -16.56
N VAL A 51 11.48 5.82 -16.88
CA VAL A 51 10.37 6.67 -16.42
C VAL A 51 9.88 7.57 -17.56
N ASN A 52 8.56 7.70 -17.69
CA ASN A 52 7.88 8.56 -18.64
C ASN A 52 7.12 9.65 -17.90
N PHE A 53 7.33 10.92 -18.28
CA PHE A 53 6.64 12.09 -17.75
C PHE A 53 5.68 12.60 -18.82
N TYR A 54 4.42 12.87 -18.46
CA TYR A 54 3.35 13.22 -19.38
C TYR A 54 2.90 14.67 -19.20
N PHE A 55 2.79 15.39 -20.31
CA PHE A 55 2.42 16.80 -20.38
C PHE A 55 1.26 17.04 -21.33
N SER A 56 0.57 18.20 -21.15
CA SER A 56 -0.58 18.58 -21.97
C SER A 56 -0.23 18.99 -23.41
N ARG A 57 1.05 19.16 -23.71
CA ARG A 57 1.59 19.54 -25.02
C ARG A 57 3.06 19.22 -25.15
N ASP A 58 3.59 19.40 -26.37
CA ASP A 58 5.03 19.21 -26.62
C ASP A 58 5.90 20.14 -25.76
N VAL A 59 6.82 19.57 -25.05
CA VAL A 59 7.83 20.26 -24.24
C VAL A 59 9.23 19.72 -24.49
N LYS A 60 10.24 20.55 -24.16
CA LYS A 60 11.66 20.16 -24.10
C LYS A 60 12.17 20.34 -22.69
N VAL A 61 13.05 19.43 -22.26
CA VAL A 61 13.75 19.51 -20.99
C VAL A 61 14.80 20.62 -21.08
N THR A 62 14.73 21.59 -20.16
CA THR A 62 15.74 22.61 -19.93
C THR A 62 16.75 22.18 -18.88
N SER A 63 16.27 21.57 -17.79
CA SER A 63 17.11 20.91 -16.77
C SER A 63 16.34 19.77 -16.13
N MET A 64 17.08 18.75 -15.64
CA MET A 64 16.50 17.60 -14.96
C MET A 64 17.50 17.09 -13.92
N TYR A 65 17.05 16.93 -12.68
CA TYR A 65 17.85 16.45 -11.56
C TYR A 65 17.08 15.33 -10.84
N PHE A 66 17.81 14.32 -10.40
CA PHE A 66 17.27 13.20 -9.65
C PHE A 66 17.89 13.08 -8.26
N ASP A 67 17.09 12.64 -7.30
CA ASP A 67 17.54 12.25 -5.97
C ASP A 67 17.06 10.82 -5.67
N PRO A 68 17.98 9.83 -5.53
CA PRO A 68 19.44 9.95 -5.57
C PRO A 68 19.97 10.39 -6.94
N PRO A 69 21.15 11.06 -6.99
CA PRO A 69 21.75 11.49 -8.25
C PRO A 69 22.05 10.30 -9.17
N MET A 70 21.63 10.42 -10.44
CA MET A 70 21.76 9.36 -11.45
C MET A 70 22.14 9.95 -12.79
N GLU A 71 22.95 9.21 -13.54
CA GLU A 71 23.14 9.48 -14.97
C GLU A 71 21.95 8.96 -15.76
N THR A 72 21.43 9.78 -16.65
CA THR A 72 20.22 9.49 -17.42
C THR A 72 20.39 9.84 -18.89
N GLU A 73 19.64 9.15 -19.72
CA GLU A 73 19.47 9.41 -21.15
C GLU A 73 18.03 9.81 -21.43
N ILE A 74 17.81 10.94 -22.12
CA ILE A 74 16.49 11.33 -22.60
C ILE A 74 16.26 10.65 -23.94
N LEU A 75 15.33 9.68 -23.97
CA LEU A 75 15.02 8.89 -25.17
C LEU A 75 14.07 9.63 -26.13
N SER A 76 13.15 10.41 -25.60
CA SER A 76 12.20 11.19 -26.38
C SER A 76 11.76 12.45 -25.63
N GLN A 77 11.33 13.47 -26.38
CA GLN A 77 10.73 14.70 -25.86
C GLN A 77 9.51 15.07 -26.71
N GLY A 78 8.50 15.64 -26.09
CA GLY A 78 7.23 15.99 -26.68
C GLY A 78 6.16 16.08 -25.59
N GLU A 79 4.94 15.63 -25.86
CA GLU A 79 3.89 15.46 -24.82
C GLU A 79 4.31 14.39 -23.79
N MET A 80 5.22 13.48 -24.17
CA MET A 80 5.84 12.51 -23.29
C MET A 80 7.35 12.67 -23.35
N ILE A 81 7.98 12.84 -22.18
CA ILE A 81 9.43 12.76 -22.00
C ILE A 81 9.75 11.38 -21.46
N ALA A 82 10.44 10.56 -22.24
CA ALA A 82 10.93 9.26 -21.82
C ALA A 82 12.39 9.35 -21.41
N VAL A 83 12.70 8.83 -20.22
CA VAL A 83 14.04 8.86 -19.62
C VAL A 83 14.44 7.46 -19.22
N ARG A 84 15.70 7.08 -19.55
CA ARG A 84 16.36 5.86 -19.12
C ARG A 84 17.45 6.17 -18.11
N PHE A 85 17.53 5.38 -17.05
CA PHE A 85 18.63 5.43 -16.08
C PHE A 85 19.80 4.56 -16.56
N ASN A 86 21.02 5.10 -16.57
CA ASN A 86 22.22 4.39 -16.97
C ASN A 86 22.70 3.38 -15.91
N SER A 87 22.25 3.55 -14.66
CA SER A 87 22.51 2.62 -13.55
C SER A 87 21.20 2.05 -13.02
N ALA A 88 21.14 0.73 -12.85
CA ALA A 88 19.98 0.08 -12.27
C ALA A 88 19.86 0.41 -10.78
N LEU A 89 18.70 0.97 -10.40
CA LEU A 89 18.27 1.01 -9.01
C LEU A 89 17.46 -0.26 -8.72
N PRO A 90 17.47 -0.76 -7.47
CA PRO A 90 16.57 -1.83 -7.08
C PRO A 90 15.12 -1.45 -7.39
N GLY A 91 14.33 -2.40 -7.88
CA GLY A 91 12.91 -2.18 -8.14
C GLY A 91 12.17 -1.71 -6.88
N GLY A 92 11.29 -0.74 -7.03
CA GLY A 92 10.58 -0.10 -5.92
C GLY A 92 11.36 0.98 -5.17
N SER A 93 12.57 1.36 -5.62
CA SER A 93 13.32 2.49 -5.06
C SER A 93 12.55 3.79 -5.24
N LEU A 94 12.46 4.59 -4.17
CA LEU A 94 11.89 5.94 -4.24
C LEU A 94 12.90 6.88 -4.92
N VAL A 95 12.44 7.58 -5.94
CA VAL A 95 13.21 8.57 -6.69
C VAL A 95 12.43 9.86 -6.71
N SER A 96 13.07 10.97 -6.37
CA SER A 96 12.51 12.31 -6.57
C SER A 96 13.20 12.97 -7.77
N THR A 97 12.48 13.78 -8.51
CA THR A 97 13.03 14.52 -9.64
C THR A 97 12.50 15.95 -9.67
N ASP A 98 13.38 16.84 -10.06
CA ASP A 98 13.11 18.26 -10.37
C ASP A 98 13.34 18.48 -11.86
N ILE A 99 12.27 18.74 -12.60
CA ILE A 99 12.30 18.89 -14.07
C ILE A 99 11.81 20.27 -14.45
N LEU A 100 12.65 21.05 -15.13
CA LEU A 100 12.26 22.29 -15.80
C LEU A 100 12.04 21.98 -17.29
N VAL A 101 10.84 22.25 -17.77
CA VAL A 101 10.48 22.11 -19.20
C VAL A 101 10.06 23.43 -19.80
N GLU A 102 10.21 23.55 -21.13
CA GLU A 102 9.80 24.69 -21.94
C GLU A 102 9.00 24.22 -23.17
N ASP A 103 7.89 24.87 -23.48
CA ASP A 103 7.12 24.63 -24.70
C ASP A 103 7.62 25.48 -25.88
N LYS A 104 7.02 25.29 -27.09
CA LYS A 104 7.35 26.03 -28.31
C LYS A 104 7.11 27.55 -28.19
N SER A 105 6.24 27.98 -27.26
CA SER A 105 5.92 29.39 -26.98
C SER A 105 6.79 29.98 -25.87
N ARG A 106 7.81 29.24 -25.39
CA ARG A 106 8.70 29.59 -24.27
C ARG A 106 7.99 29.68 -22.91
N ASN A 107 6.83 29.05 -22.74
CA ASN A 107 6.25 28.88 -21.44
C ASN A 107 7.02 27.78 -20.72
N THR A 108 7.43 28.05 -19.48
CA THR A 108 8.17 27.09 -18.65
C THR A 108 7.28 26.51 -17.55
N LEU A 109 7.55 25.26 -17.20
CA LEU A 109 6.96 24.58 -16.03
C LEU A 109 8.06 23.88 -15.27
N ASN A 110 8.16 24.13 -13.97
CA ASN A 110 8.99 23.34 -13.06
C ASN A 110 8.11 22.30 -12.36
N VAL A 111 8.52 21.03 -12.42
CA VAL A 111 7.82 19.89 -11.84
C VAL A 111 8.73 19.22 -10.83
N LEU A 112 8.28 19.19 -9.57
CA LEU A 112 8.88 18.37 -8.51
C LEU A 112 7.96 17.18 -8.28
N VAL A 113 8.42 15.97 -8.58
CA VAL A 113 7.64 14.75 -8.44
C VAL A 113 8.49 13.59 -7.92
N SER A 114 7.88 12.73 -7.11
CA SER A 114 8.49 11.48 -6.65
C SER A 114 7.76 10.30 -7.25
N PHE A 115 8.50 9.25 -7.57
CA PHE A 115 7.96 8.00 -8.11
C PHE A 115 8.81 6.82 -7.60
N ARG A 116 8.30 5.59 -7.78
CA ARG A 116 9.07 4.39 -7.53
C ARG A 116 9.53 3.75 -8.83
N THR A 117 10.75 3.23 -8.82
CA THR A 117 11.26 2.45 -9.96
C THR A 117 10.44 1.19 -10.16
N ARG A 118 10.30 0.74 -11.41
CA ARG A 118 9.60 -0.51 -11.73
C ARG A 118 10.28 -1.70 -11.06
N ASN A 119 9.49 -2.56 -10.42
CA ASN A 119 9.95 -3.83 -9.86
C ASN A 119 9.42 -4.98 -10.72
N GLU A 120 10.29 -5.60 -11.51
CA GLU A 120 9.93 -6.72 -12.38
C GLU A 120 10.15 -8.09 -11.71
N ARG A 121 10.63 -8.09 -10.45
CA ARG A 121 10.96 -9.31 -9.71
C ARG A 121 10.20 -9.43 -8.40
N MET A 122 8.90 -9.08 -8.41
CA MET A 122 8.08 -9.24 -7.22
C MET A 122 7.92 -10.71 -6.86
N PRO A 123 8.08 -11.10 -5.57
CA PRO A 123 7.79 -12.45 -5.13
C PRO A 123 6.28 -12.71 -5.09
N GLU A 124 5.87 -13.97 -5.26
CA GLU A 124 4.55 -14.41 -4.83
C GLU A 124 4.52 -14.42 -3.30
N LEU A 125 3.53 -13.76 -2.70
CA LEU A 125 3.35 -13.65 -1.26
C LEU A 125 1.96 -14.13 -0.84
N VAL A 126 1.89 -14.71 0.36
CA VAL A 126 0.62 -14.97 1.05
C VAL A 126 0.68 -14.40 2.47
N ILE A 127 -0.46 -13.91 2.98
CA ILE A 127 -0.63 -13.56 4.38
C ILE A 127 -0.69 -14.88 5.16
N ASN A 128 0.14 -15.03 6.19
CA ASN A 128 0.36 -16.28 6.89
C ASN A 128 -0.15 -16.27 8.33
N GLU A 129 0.21 -15.25 9.11
CA GLU A 129 -0.19 -15.12 10.51
C GLU A 129 -0.50 -13.65 10.85
N ILE A 130 -1.50 -13.42 11.71
CA ILE A 130 -1.92 -12.07 12.09
C ILE A 130 -2.12 -12.02 13.61
N ARG A 131 -1.48 -11.04 14.26
CA ARG A 131 -1.73 -10.67 15.65
C ARG A 131 -2.40 -9.28 15.69
N THR A 132 -3.63 -9.22 16.15
CA THR A 132 -4.40 -7.98 16.24
C THR A 132 -4.47 -7.40 17.66
N ALA A 133 -3.83 -8.04 18.63
CA ALA A 133 -3.87 -7.62 20.02
C ALA A 133 -2.47 -7.35 20.58
N TYR A 134 -2.27 -6.13 21.06
CA TYR A 134 -1.08 -5.73 21.78
C TYR A 134 -1.14 -6.18 23.25
N SER A 135 0.00 -6.58 23.80
CA SER A 135 0.19 -6.70 25.25
C SER A 135 1.61 -6.29 25.64
N ASN A 136 1.75 -5.75 26.82
CA ASN A 136 3.05 -5.52 27.44
C ASN A 136 2.99 -6.05 28.88
N SER A 137 3.51 -7.23 29.09
CA SER A 137 3.54 -7.88 30.41
C SER A 137 4.98 -7.96 30.88
N ASN A 138 5.29 -7.29 31.99
CA ASN A 138 6.63 -7.29 32.61
C ASN A 138 7.76 -6.86 31.65
N GLY A 139 7.49 -5.88 30.78
CA GLY A 139 8.46 -5.39 29.81
C GLY A 139 8.61 -6.24 28.54
N ASN A 140 7.88 -7.35 28.46
CA ASN A 140 7.83 -8.18 27.25
C ASN A 140 6.64 -7.75 26.39
N ALA A 141 6.88 -6.83 25.46
CA ALA A 141 5.88 -6.37 24.52
C ALA A 141 5.62 -7.46 23.47
N ARG A 142 4.32 -7.64 23.16
CA ARG A 142 3.86 -8.38 21.98
C ARG A 142 3.14 -7.40 21.10
N VAL A 143 3.77 -7.09 19.98
CA VAL A 143 3.29 -6.07 19.05
C VAL A 143 2.33 -6.71 18.06
N GLU A 144 1.30 -5.99 17.63
CA GLU A 144 0.45 -6.42 16.52
C GLU A 144 1.29 -6.53 15.25
N PHE A 145 1.00 -7.55 14.45
CA PHE A 145 1.71 -7.76 13.19
C PHE A 145 0.84 -8.42 12.12
N VAL A 146 1.27 -8.26 10.89
CA VAL A 146 0.87 -9.09 9.75
C VAL A 146 2.13 -9.79 9.24
N GLU A 147 2.12 -11.11 9.29
CA GLU A 147 3.17 -11.93 8.72
C GLU A 147 2.81 -12.38 7.31
N LEU A 148 3.78 -12.31 6.43
CA LEU A 148 3.72 -12.83 5.07
C LEU A 148 4.70 -13.98 4.91
N LYS A 149 4.40 -14.86 3.96
CA LYS A 149 5.32 -15.93 3.53
C LYS A 149 5.59 -15.81 2.05
N ALA A 150 6.87 -15.78 1.69
CA ALA A 150 7.30 -15.75 0.30
C ALA A 150 7.19 -17.15 -0.33
N LEU A 151 6.40 -17.29 -1.39
CA LEU A 151 6.25 -18.53 -2.16
C LEU A 151 7.26 -18.62 -3.30
N SER A 152 7.84 -17.49 -3.71
CA SER A 152 8.97 -17.41 -4.64
C SER A 152 10.02 -16.43 -4.12
N ALA A 153 11.22 -16.45 -4.71
CA ALA A 153 12.22 -15.42 -4.46
C ALA A 153 11.88 -14.16 -5.26
N GLY A 154 12.27 -12.98 -4.75
CA GLY A 154 12.05 -11.71 -5.42
C GLY A 154 12.39 -10.51 -4.56
N ASN A 155 11.98 -9.32 -5.02
CA ASN A 155 12.16 -8.04 -4.35
C ASN A 155 10.80 -7.51 -3.86
N LEU A 156 10.72 -7.08 -2.61
CA LEU A 156 9.48 -6.56 -2.00
C LEU A 156 9.13 -5.12 -2.41
N GLY A 157 10.07 -4.39 -3.00
CA GLY A 157 9.91 -2.95 -3.28
C GLY A 157 8.64 -2.61 -4.06
N ALA A 158 7.96 -1.55 -3.63
CA ALA A 158 6.69 -1.04 -4.16
C ALA A 158 5.45 -1.94 -3.93
N MET A 159 5.58 -3.05 -3.21
CA MET A 159 4.41 -3.78 -2.72
C MET A 159 3.78 -3.03 -1.56
N ARG A 160 2.47 -3.16 -1.37
CA ARG A 160 1.71 -2.39 -0.37
C ARG A 160 0.81 -3.29 0.45
N LEU A 161 0.85 -3.12 1.77
CA LEU A 161 -0.03 -3.80 2.72
C LEU A 161 -1.15 -2.85 3.14
N PHE A 162 -2.38 -3.34 3.15
CA PHE A 162 -3.57 -2.60 3.52
C PHE A 162 -4.28 -3.26 4.69
N ALA A 163 -4.97 -2.44 5.50
CA ALA A 163 -5.87 -2.86 6.55
C ALA A 163 -7.06 -1.89 6.56
N ALA A 164 -8.12 -2.26 5.87
CA ALA A 164 -9.21 -1.36 5.48
C ALA A 164 -10.10 -0.89 6.65
N TYR A 165 -10.02 -1.56 7.81
CA TYR A 165 -10.71 -1.09 9.01
C TYR A 165 -10.06 0.19 9.57
N GLU A 166 -8.72 0.31 9.45
CA GLU A 166 -7.93 1.42 10.00
C GLU A 166 -7.93 2.63 9.08
N LYS A 167 -7.66 2.42 7.79
CA LYS A 167 -7.59 3.48 6.78
C LYS A 167 -7.68 2.91 5.36
N GLU A 168 -7.99 3.78 4.40
CA GLU A 168 -8.09 3.43 2.97
C GLU A 168 -6.71 3.35 2.29
N GLU A 169 -5.74 4.18 2.74
CA GLU A 169 -4.37 4.14 2.21
C GLU A 169 -3.60 2.93 2.74
N PRO A 170 -2.50 2.53 2.09
CA PRO A 170 -1.62 1.47 2.58
C PRO A 170 -1.18 1.73 4.02
N ILE A 171 -1.22 0.71 4.86
CA ILE A 171 -0.65 0.78 6.20
C ILE A 171 0.88 0.66 6.15
N PHE A 172 1.40 -0.07 5.16
CA PHE A 172 2.83 -0.21 4.94
C PHE A 172 3.13 -0.33 3.45
N GLU A 173 4.19 0.34 2.99
CA GLU A 173 4.76 0.22 1.66
C GLU A 173 6.17 -0.33 1.79
N PHE A 174 6.42 -1.47 1.14
CA PHE A 174 7.70 -2.16 1.28
C PHE A 174 8.83 -1.42 0.57
N PRO A 175 9.94 -1.17 1.26
CA PRO A 175 11.17 -0.74 0.61
C PRO A 175 11.76 -1.90 -0.21
N PRO A 176 12.68 -1.62 -1.14
CA PRO A 176 13.45 -2.66 -1.80
C PRO A 176 14.13 -3.59 -0.79
N ALA A 177 13.80 -4.87 -0.86
CA ALA A 177 14.43 -5.91 -0.05
C ALA A 177 14.30 -7.26 -0.76
N GLU A 178 15.44 -7.95 -0.94
CA GLU A 178 15.46 -9.27 -1.56
C GLU A 178 15.01 -10.33 -0.57
N VAL A 179 14.05 -11.16 -0.97
CA VAL A 179 13.55 -12.29 -0.19
C VAL A 179 13.76 -13.61 -0.91
N LYS A 180 13.87 -14.68 -0.15
CA LYS A 180 14.00 -16.06 -0.65
C LYS A 180 12.66 -16.79 -0.56
N LYS A 181 12.46 -17.78 -1.41
CA LYS A 181 11.33 -18.71 -1.25
C LYS A 181 11.33 -19.33 0.15
N GLY A 182 10.17 -19.28 0.82
CA GLY A 182 9.97 -19.80 2.17
C GLY A 182 10.33 -18.81 3.28
N GLU A 183 10.86 -17.62 2.96
CA GLU A 183 11.17 -16.59 3.95
C GLU A 183 9.88 -16.01 4.53
N TYR A 184 9.87 -15.81 5.86
CA TYR A 184 8.80 -15.11 6.55
C TYR A 184 9.14 -13.62 6.66
N ILE A 185 8.13 -12.78 6.46
CA ILE A 185 8.24 -11.31 6.50
C ILE A 185 7.20 -10.81 7.50
N VAL A 186 7.63 -10.17 8.58
CA VAL A 186 6.75 -9.68 9.64
C VAL A 186 6.68 -8.16 9.58
N VAL A 187 5.48 -7.63 9.37
CA VAL A 187 5.22 -6.19 9.44
C VAL A 187 4.59 -5.88 10.79
N HIS A 188 5.37 -5.34 11.70
CA HIS A 188 4.92 -4.87 13.02
C HIS A 188 4.20 -3.52 12.87
N THR A 189 3.01 -3.39 13.44
CA THR A 189 2.18 -2.19 13.24
C THR A 189 2.50 -1.05 14.20
N ARG A 190 3.56 -1.18 15.00
CA ARG A 190 4.07 -0.12 15.88
C ARG A 190 5.56 -0.26 16.18
N SER A 191 6.21 0.88 16.34
CA SER A 191 7.59 1.00 16.84
C SER A 191 7.55 1.54 18.27
N ILE A 192 7.88 0.72 19.24
CA ILE A 192 7.80 1.06 20.68
C ILE A 192 9.17 1.26 21.33
N GLU A 193 10.24 0.81 20.67
CA GLU A 193 11.61 0.99 21.16
C GLU A 193 12.40 1.94 20.26
N PRO A 194 13.38 2.67 20.82
CA PRO A 194 14.27 3.50 20.02
C PRO A 194 15.29 2.64 19.25
N GLY A 195 15.68 3.09 18.07
CA GLY A 195 16.74 2.47 17.27
C GLY A 195 16.34 1.20 16.52
N ILE A 196 15.04 0.90 16.43
CA ILE A 196 14.51 -0.14 15.55
C ILE A 196 14.75 0.24 14.09
N VAL A 197 15.18 -0.73 13.29
CA VAL A 197 15.39 -0.57 11.85
C VAL A 197 14.61 -1.62 11.04
N ASN A 198 14.26 -1.28 9.82
CA ASN A 198 13.69 -2.22 8.85
C ASN A 198 14.82 -3.05 8.22
N GLU A 199 14.62 -4.35 8.13
CA GLU A 199 15.59 -5.29 7.58
C GLU A 199 15.51 -5.34 6.05
N THR A 200 16.22 -4.45 5.38
CA THR A 200 16.29 -4.40 3.92
C THR A 200 17.45 -5.21 3.34
N GLY A 201 18.45 -5.51 4.17
CA GLY A 201 19.65 -6.28 3.80
C GLY A 201 19.49 -7.79 3.97
N THR A 202 20.60 -8.50 4.10
CA THR A 202 20.65 -9.96 4.31
C THR A 202 20.72 -10.38 5.77
N ASN A 203 20.89 -9.44 6.69
CA ASN A 203 20.97 -9.69 8.13
C ASN A 203 19.58 -9.61 8.77
N LEU A 204 18.97 -10.75 9.07
CA LEU A 204 17.65 -10.86 9.71
C LEU A 204 17.69 -10.68 11.24
N GLY A 205 18.75 -10.21 11.83
CA GLY A 205 18.88 -9.88 13.25
C GLY A 205 19.23 -8.42 13.48
N GLU A 206 19.08 -7.59 12.48
CA GLU A 206 19.46 -6.16 12.51
C GLU A 206 18.42 -5.30 13.22
N SER A 207 17.17 -5.69 13.18
CA SER A 207 15.99 -4.95 13.64
C SER A 207 16.04 -4.55 15.12
N LYS A 208 16.48 -5.46 16.03
CA LYS A 208 16.66 -5.23 17.48
C LYS A 208 15.37 -4.91 18.28
N GLY A 209 14.18 -5.02 17.69
CA GLY A 209 12.93 -4.90 18.46
C GLY A 209 12.73 -6.06 19.43
N ASN A 210 12.01 -5.86 20.53
CA ASN A 210 11.75 -6.92 21.52
C ASN A 210 10.95 -8.10 20.95
N ASP A 211 10.16 -7.85 19.91
CA ASP A 211 9.37 -8.88 19.20
C ASP A 211 10.00 -9.25 17.85
N ALA A 212 11.25 -8.80 17.60
CA ALA A 212 12.01 -9.12 16.39
C ALA A 212 12.49 -10.57 16.40
N LEU A 213 12.64 -11.15 15.24
CA LEU A 213 12.90 -12.56 15.04
C LEU A 213 14.09 -12.79 14.11
N SER A 214 15.10 -13.49 14.55
CA SER A 214 16.24 -13.85 13.71
C SER A 214 15.92 -14.87 12.59
N THR A 215 14.67 -15.33 12.53
CA THR A 215 14.17 -16.32 11.55
C THR A 215 13.20 -15.72 10.55
N ALA A 216 12.89 -14.42 10.68
CA ALA A 216 12.02 -13.66 9.79
C ALA A 216 12.71 -12.35 9.41
N ARG A 217 12.18 -11.70 8.40
CA ARG A 217 12.52 -10.32 8.03
C ARG A 217 11.55 -9.38 8.73
N ASP A 218 12.04 -8.53 9.61
CA ASP A 218 11.21 -7.62 10.38
C ASP A 218 11.14 -6.22 9.76
N PHE A 219 9.91 -5.75 9.56
CA PHE A 219 9.59 -4.38 9.20
C PHE A 219 8.74 -3.73 10.28
N TRP A 220 8.93 -2.45 10.52
CA TRP A 220 8.29 -1.70 11.59
C TRP A 220 7.63 -0.45 11.04
N MET A 221 6.32 -0.32 11.29
CA MET A 221 5.61 0.91 10.99
C MET A 221 6.01 2.00 11.99
N PRO A 222 6.19 3.24 11.54
CA PRO A 222 6.42 4.35 12.45
C PRO A 222 5.16 4.63 13.30
N GLY A 223 5.37 4.95 14.58
CA GLY A 223 4.28 5.28 15.49
C GLY A 223 3.51 4.05 15.97
N THR A 224 2.19 4.18 16.11
CA THR A 224 1.30 3.14 16.63
C THR A 224 0.05 3.04 15.78
N LEU A 225 -0.14 1.92 15.12
CA LEU A 225 -1.40 1.53 14.49
C LEU A 225 -1.98 0.35 15.27
N LYS A 226 -3.17 0.52 15.83
CA LYS A 226 -3.90 -0.59 16.43
C LYS A 226 -4.58 -1.40 15.33
N LEU A 227 -4.15 -2.63 15.12
CA LEU A 227 -4.81 -3.53 14.19
C LEU A 227 -6.05 -4.15 14.83
N HIS A 228 -7.19 -4.13 14.14
CA HIS A 228 -8.45 -4.69 14.64
C HIS A 228 -8.66 -6.13 14.14
N ASP A 229 -9.37 -6.93 14.95
CA ASP A 229 -9.73 -8.32 14.65
C ASP A 229 -11.01 -8.46 13.79
N THR A 230 -11.64 -7.34 13.43
CA THR A 230 -12.56 -7.21 12.29
C THR A 230 -11.86 -6.34 11.26
N ASN A 231 -11.54 -6.89 10.08
CA ASN A 231 -10.73 -6.20 9.08
C ASN A 231 -10.83 -6.85 7.70
N VAL A 232 -10.42 -6.10 6.68
CA VAL A 232 -9.99 -6.65 5.38
C VAL A 232 -8.53 -6.30 5.22
N ILE A 233 -7.67 -7.32 5.32
CA ILE A 233 -6.20 -7.16 5.19
C ILE A 233 -5.79 -7.77 3.86
N TYR A 234 -5.06 -7.02 3.04
CA TYR A 234 -4.65 -7.48 1.72
C TYR A 234 -3.34 -6.84 1.27
N ILE A 235 -2.67 -7.50 0.32
CA ILE A 235 -1.44 -7.04 -0.31
C ILE A 235 -1.73 -6.74 -1.76
N MET A 236 -1.19 -5.62 -2.24
CA MET A 236 -1.23 -5.24 -3.65
C MET A 236 0.18 -5.10 -4.22
N ASP A 237 0.29 -5.41 -5.50
CA ASP A 237 1.49 -5.11 -6.28
C ASP A 237 1.52 -3.63 -6.70
N GLN A 238 2.54 -3.24 -7.47
CA GLN A 238 2.69 -1.89 -7.98
C GLN A 238 1.67 -1.51 -9.07
N ASP A 239 0.97 -2.48 -9.66
CA ASP A 239 -0.04 -2.31 -10.71
C ASP A 239 -1.48 -2.40 -10.16
N ASP A 240 -1.64 -2.28 -8.83
CA ASP A 240 -2.91 -2.35 -8.13
C ASP A 240 -3.62 -3.72 -8.20
N ASN A 241 -2.90 -4.81 -8.52
CA ASN A 241 -3.46 -6.14 -8.42
C ASN A 241 -3.36 -6.65 -6.98
N ILE A 242 -4.44 -7.23 -6.48
CA ILE A 242 -4.43 -7.90 -5.17
C ILE A 242 -3.70 -9.23 -5.31
N MET A 243 -2.65 -9.43 -4.52
CA MET A 243 -1.84 -10.64 -4.54
C MET A 243 -2.36 -11.71 -3.59
N ASP A 244 -2.84 -11.30 -2.43
CA ASP A 244 -3.46 -12.14 -1.41
C ASP A 244 -4.22 -11.26 -0.41
N GLY A 245 -5.15 -11.86 0.35
CA GLY A 245 -5.86 -11.14 1.38
C GLY A 245 -6.70 -12.06 2.27
N VAL A 246 -7.29 -11.45 3.30
CA VAL A 246 -8.14 -12.13 4.27
C VAL A 246 -9.23 -11.20 4.79
N LEU A 247 -10.45 -11.72 4.90
CA LEU A 247 -11.57 -11.08 5.58
C LEU A 247 -11.64 -11.61 7.00
N LEU A 248 -11.69 -10.71 7.98
CA LEU A 248 -11.73 -11.02 9.41
C LEU A 248 -12.99 -10.44 10.04
N LEU A 249 -13.68 -11.21 10.89
CA LEU A 249 -14.87 -10.74 11.62
C LEU A 249 -14.83 -11.24 13.07
N SER A 250 -14.91 -10.29 14.00
CA SER A 250 -15.07 -10.53 15.43
C SER A 250 -16.43 -10.02 15.89
N SER A 251 -17.00 -10.64 16.90
CA SER A 251 -18.21 -10.14 17.56
C SER A 251 -18.00 -8.79 18.29
N ASN A 252 -16.75 -8.38 18.51
CA ASN A 252 -16.41 -7.16 19.23
C ASN A 252 -16.51 -5.89 18.38
N TYR A 253 -16.45 -6.01 17.06
CA TYR A 253 -16.40 -4.87 16.13
C TYR A 253 -17.33 -5.09 14.95
N LYS A 254 -17.96 -3.99 14.50
CA LYS A 254 -18.82 -4.01 13.32
C LYS A 254 -17.98 -3.89 12.04
N TRP A 255 -18.51 -4.52 10.98
CA TRP A 255 -18.01 -4.28 9.62
C TRP A 255 -18.22 -2.82 9.24
N LYS A 256 -17.22 -2.17 8.64
CA LYS A 256 -17.26 -0.77 8.19
C LYS A 256 -17.45 -0.69 6.67
N ASP A 257 -18.02 0.42 6.21
CA ASP A 257 -18.19 0.68 4.77
C ASP A 257 -16.85 0.68 4.01
N SER A 258 -15.77 1.17 4.64
CA SER A 258 -14.40 1.15 4.08
C SER A 258 -13.88 -0.25 3.72
N MET A 259 -14.43 -1.29 4.35
CA MET A 259 -14.06 -2.69 4.12
C MET A 259 -14.81 -3.32 2.94
N THR A 260 -15.96 -2.75 2.56
CA THR A 260 -16.84 -3.35 1.55
C THR A 260 -16.23 -3.32 0.14
N SER A 261 -15.63 -2.20 -0.24
CA SER A 261 -15.00 -2.07 -1.57
C SER A 261 -13.83 -3.04 -1.75
N PRO A 262 -12.83 -3.10 -0.85
CA PRO A 262 -11.72 -4.05 -1.01
C PRO A 262 -12.19 -5.52 -0.91
N ALA A 263 -13.17 -5.86 -0.06
CA ALA A 263 -13.70 -7.23 -0.02
C ALA A 263 -14.32 -7.66 -1.36
N ARG A 264 -15.10 -6.78 -1.98
CA ARG A 264 -15.68 -7.03 -3.32
C ARG A 264 -14.60 -7.15 -4.40
N GLU A 265 -13.58 -6.32 -4.32
CA GLU A 265 -12.46 -6.38 -5.27
C GLU A 265 -11.66 -7.68 -5.12
N MET A 266 -11.40 -8.13 -3.89
CA MET A 266 -10.79 -9.44 -3.62
C MET A 266 -11.62 -10.59 -4.22
N ALA A 267 -12.94 -10.56 -4.03
CA ALA A 267 -13.83 -11.56 -4.62
C ALA A 267 -13.83 -11.52 -6.15
N ARG A 268 -13.83 -10.31 -6.74
CA ARG A 268 -13.79 -10.11 -8.19
C ARG A 268 -12.49 -10.65 -8.81
N GLN A 269 -11.36 -10.50 -8.13
CA GLN A 269 -10.05 -11.01 -8.57
C GLN A 269 -9.83 -12.49 -8.21
N GLY A 270 -10.78 -13.14 -7.52
CA GLY A 270 -10.66 -14.54 -7.10
C GLY A 270 -9.72 -14.75 -5.91
N MET A 271 -9.36 -13.68 -5.19
CA MET A 271 -8.48 -13.72 -4.02
C MET A 271 -9.23 -14.03 -2.72
N TRP A 272 -10.56 -14.04 -2.75
CA TRP A 272 -11.42 -14.50 -1.65
C TRP A 272 -12.76 -15.03 -2.16
N SER A 273 -13.29 -16.05 -1.47
CA SER A 273 -14.60 -16.64 -1.79
C SER A 273 -15.70 -15.91 -1.03
N GLY A 274 -16.39 -15.02 -1.75
CA GLY A 274 -17.42 -14.15 -1.18
C GLY A 274 -16.87 -12.74 -0.84
N SER A 275 -17.76 -11.86 -0.40
CA SER A 275 -17.40 -10.45 -0.10
C SER A 275 -18.19 -9.86 1.08
N GLU A 276 -19.05 -10.68 1.69
CA GLU A 276 -19.91 -10.25 2.78
C GLU A 276 -19.30 -10.61 4.15
N PRO A 277 -19.75 -9.99 5.25
CA PRO A 277 -19.23 -10.30 6.59
C PRO A 277 -19.31 -11.79 6.96
N ASP A 278 -20.31 -12.51 6.47
CA ASP A 278 -20.50 -13.94 6.74
C ASP A 278 -19.47 -14.83 6.03
N ASP A 279 -18.77 -14.30 5.03
CA ASP A 279 -17.68 -14.99 4.33
C ASP A 279 -16.32 -14.84 5.04
N ALA A 280 -16.27 -14.05 6.13
CA ALA A 280 -15.06 -13.75 6.85
C ALA A 280 -14.66 -14.84 7.84
N VAL A 281 -13.36 -14.88 8.15
CA VAL A 281 -12.82 -15.70 9.23
C VAL A 281 -13.38 -15.24 10.57
N ASN A 282 -13.94 -16.15 11.35
CA ASN A 282 -14.36 -15.87 12.73
C ASN A 282 -13.10 -15.76 13.62
N THR A 283 -12.82 -14.58 14.11
CA THR A 283 -11.63 -14.26 14.93
C THR A 283 -11.91 -14.24 16.44
N ASN A 284 -13.11 -14.63 16.87
CA ASN A 284 -13.45 -14.73 18.29
C ASN A 284 -12.48 -15.64 19.04
N GLY A 285 -11.99 -15.17 20.19
CA GLY A 285 -10.97 -15.86 20.97
C GLY A 285 -9.54 -15.45 20.64
N ASN A 286 -9.31 -14.61 19.62
CA ASN A 286 -8.03 -13.99 19.35
C ASN A 286 -7.56 -13.13 20.55
N THR A 287 -6.26 -13.15 20.85
CA THR A 287 -5.62 -12.41 21.94
C THR A 287 -4.16 -12.12 21.58
N ALA A 288 -3.44 -11.38 22.40
CA ALA A 288 -2.00 -11.15 22.18
C ALA A 288 -1.14 -12.44 22.18
N THR A 289 -1.69 -13.58 22.60
CA THR A 289 -1.01 -14.90 22.63
C THR A 289 -1.67 -15.93 21.71
N ARG A 290 -2.81 -15.59 21.11
CA ARG A 290 -3.55 -16.39 20.15
C ARG A 290 -3.68 -15.60 18.87
N THR A 291 -3.03 -16.04 17.84
CA THR A 291 -3.00 -15.39 16.54
C THR A 291 -4.01 -16.02 15.58
N ILE A 292 -4.29 -15.34 14.51
CA ILE A 292 -5.12 -15.80 13.38
C ILE A 292 -4.16 -16.36 12.35
N ASN A 293 -4.23 -17.65 12.08
CA ASN A 293 -3.25 -18.37 11.27
C ASN A 293 -3.86 -18.96 10.03
N ARG A 294 -3.13 -18.92 8.91
CA ARG A 294 -3.43 -19.72 7.72
C ARG A 294 -3.02 -21.17 7.95
N ASP A 295 -3.80 -22.11 7.50
CA ASP A 295 -3.44 -23.54 7.52
C ASP A 295 -2.46 -23.85 6.38
N GLU A 296 -1.17 -23.86 6.67
CA GLU A 296 -0.11 -24.10 5.69
C GLU A 296 -0.13 -25.51 5.09
N HIS A 297 -0.87 -26.45 5.69
CA HIS A 297 -1.00 -27.83 5.22
C HIS A 297 -2.20 -28.03 4.30
N ARG A 298 -3.02 -27.01 4.14
CA ARG A 298 -4.20 -27.05 3.30
C ARG A 298 -3.94 -26.35 1.97
N GLN A 299 -4.53 -26.88 0.90
CA GLN A 299 -4.57 -26.14 -0.36
C GLN A 299 -5.35 -24.84 -0.14
N ASN A 300 -4.79 -23.73 -0.57
CA ASN A 300 -5.44 -22.43 -0.46
C ASN A 300 -6.75 -22.43 -1.26
N SER A 301 -7.87 -22.25 -0.57
CA SER A 301 -9.21 -22.14 -1.15
C SER A 301 -9.70 -20.70 -1.22
N HIS A 302 -8.86 -19.75 -0.81
CA HIS A 302 -9.21 -18.32 -0.71
C HIS A 302 -10.49 -18.09 0.07
N SER A 303 -10.62 -18.73 1.23
CA SER A 303 -11.83 -18.67 2.04
C SER A 303 -11.51 -18.74 3.54
N ALA A 304 -12.53 -18.45 4.36
CA ALA A 304 -12.44 -18.57 5.81
C ALA A 304 -12.03 -19.97 6.29
N ALA A 305 -12.28 -21.01 5.49
CA ALA A 305 -11.94 -22.39 5.81
C ALA A 305 -10.41 -22.66 5.87
N ASP A 306 -9.61 -21.78 5.29
CA ASP A 306 -8.14 -21.85 5.31
C ASP A 306 -7.53 -21.29 6.59
N TRP A 307 -8.35 -20.73 7.49
CA TRP A 307 -7.88 -19.97 8.63
C TRP A 307 -8.42 -20.48 9.96
N TYR A 308 -7.70 -20.20 11.03
CA TYR A 308 -8.11 -20.54 12.39
C TYR A 308 -7.42 -19.63 13.42
N VAL A 309 -7.97 -19.58 14.63
CA VAL A 309 -7.32 -18.96 15.80
C VAL A 309 -6.53 -20.04 16.53
N THR A 310 -5.25 -19.75 16.86
CA THR A 310 -4.38 -20.70 17.59
C THR A 310 -4.76 -20.84 19.08
N VAL A 311 -4.21 -21.85 19.74
CA VAL A 311 -4.27 -21.98 21.21
C VAL A 311 -3.46 -20.89 21.90
N THR A 312 -3.65 -20.72 23.20
CA THR A 312 -2.86 -19.80 24.04
C THR A 312 -1.36 -20.11 23.90
N SER A 313 -0.56 -19.07 23.70
CA SER A 313 0.88 -19.16 23.38
C SER A 313 1.19 -19.91 22.08
N GLY A 314 0.23 -19.96 21.17
CA GLY A 314 0.36 -20.62 19.87
C GLY A 314 0.86 -19.73 18.74
N ALA A 315 1.13 -18.44 18.99
CA ALA A 315 1.73 -17.55 18.01
C ALA A 315 3.13 -18.03 17.61
N THR A 316 3.39 -18.02 16.30
CA THR A 316 4.61 -18.58 15.69
C THR A 316 5.27 -17.67 14.68
N PRO A 317 5.37 -16.32 14.93
CA PRO A 317 5.95 -15.44 13.92
C PRO A 317 7.36 -15.90 13.53
N GLY A 318 7.69 -15.82 12.25
CA GLY A 318 8.96 -16.25 11.67
C GLY A 318 9.16 -17.76 11.57
N LYS A 319 8.10 -18.56 11.76
CA LYS A 319 8.14 -20.04 11.72
C LYS A 319 6.86 -20.58 11.12
N ALA A 320 6.85 -21.88 10.81
CA ALA A 320 5.65 -22.58 10.40
C ALA A 320 4.54 -22.46 11.46
N ASN A 321 3.31 -22.25 11.01
CA ASN A 321 2.16 -22.04 11.86
C ASN A 321 1.87 -23.22 12.79
N ASN A 322 1.52 -22.94 14.05
CA ASN A 322 1.11 -23.93 15.02
C ASN A 322 -0.25 -24.52 14.62
N THR A 323 -0.32 -25.84 14.45
CA THR A 323 -1.53 -26.55 14.00
C THR A 323 -2.63 -26.68 15.04
N ASN A 324 -2.34 -26.37 16.33
CA ASN A 324 -3.32 -26.44 17.40
C ASN A 324 -4.30 -25.27 17.33
N ARG A 325 -5.58 -25.61 17.27
CA ARG A 325 -6.68 -24.64 17.09
C ARG A 325 -7.35 -24.33 18.43
N TYR A 326 -7.63 -23.08 18.67
CA TYR A 326 -8.50 -22.66 19.77
C TYR A 326 -9.91 -23.22 19.56
N ARG A 327 -10.47 -23.75 20.63
CA ARG A 327 -11.87 -24.20 20.72
C ARG A 327 -12.50 -23.41 21.86
N PRO A 328 -13.56 -22.61 21.59
CA PRO A 328 -14.26 -21.86 22.63
C PRO A 328 -14.95 -22.75 23.64
#